data_358d3db1cc22320bac167f98f65f8152
#
_entry.id   358d3db1cc22320bac167f98f65f8152
#
_cell.length_a   1.000
_cell.length_b   1.000
_cell.length_c   1.000
_cell.angle_alpha   90.00
_cell.angle_beta   90.00
_cell.angle_gamma   90.00
#
_symmetry.space_group_name_H-M   'P 1'
#
loop_
_entity.id
_entity.type
_entity.pdbx_description
1 polymer ?
#
loop_
_entity_poly.entity_id
_entity_poly.type
_entity_poly.pdbx_seq_one_letter_code
_entity_poly.pdbx_strand_id
1 'polypeptide(L)'
;MVRIIRHRVRRLALPVDRRKGKVRNMANERAAKSRRLQTAGSVLLLAIAAGLAAEEPTPAALAGFQTYVSHVDSRIAKQDGSEDRFLAPVDRARLRRGDVVTEQLTPTTGLELPGALIHDWRGTAFFPGATAADFERVLRDFEAYPRSYAPEVVRANVLLQQGDHYEITMRVVQHHILTFVMDGTYDVTFGRLDAQHRYCVSRNTLISEISQAGTAQEHALSASEEHGFLWRMTTYWNYEEGDGGLYIQIESISLTRSIPVGLGWAIGPFVESVPRESLEFTLRATRNALKK
;
A
#
# COMPACT_ATOMS: atom_id res chain seq x y z
N MET A 1 -88.26 -5.26 39.04
CA MET A 1 -88.38 -6.30 38.00
C MET A 1 -87.57 -5.81 36.75
N VAL A 2 -86.27 -6.13 36.67
CA VAL A 2 -85.39 -5.69 35.58
C VAL A 2 -84.63 -6.92 35.10
N ARG A 3 -84.78 -7.25 33.81
CA ARG A 3 -84.17 -8.40 33.12
C ARG A 3 -82.80 -8.05 32.70
N ILE A 4 -81.79 -8.82 33.11
CA ILE A 4 -80.39 -8.73 32.65
C ILE A 4 -80.21 -9.57 31.41
N ILE A 5 -79.84 -8.92 30.30
CA ILE A 5 -79.45 -9.58 29.04
C ILE A 5 -77.93 -9.74 29.02
N ARG A 6 -77.43 -10.99 29.00
CA ARG A 6 -76.00 -11.33 28.85
C ARG A 6 -75.67 -11.40 27.38
N HIS A 7 -74.85 -10.46 26.87
CA HIS A 7 -74.23 -10.56 25.58
C HIS A 7 -72.96 -11.43 25.63
N ARG A 8 -72.96 -12.48 24.88
CA ARG A 8 -71.83 -13.40 24.66
C ARG A 8 -70.89 -12.83 23.58
N VAL A 9 -69.70 -12.29 23.97
CA VAL A 9 -68.69 -11.84 23.02
C VAL A 9 -67.91 -13.04 22.51
N ARG A 10 -68.11 -13.38 21.25
CA ARG A 10 -67.28 -14.35 20.49
C ARG A 10 -65.94 -13.68 20.19
N ARG A 11 -64.83 -14.21 20.75
CA ARG A 11 -63.46 -13.87 20.30
C ARG A 11 -63.22 -14.48 18.96
N LEU A 12 -63.08 -13.65 17.93
CA LEU A 12 -62.53 -14.03 16.60
C LEU A 12 -60.99 -14.16 16.78
N ALA A 13 -60.48 -15.38 16.61
CA ALA A 13 -59.04 -15.61 16.49
C ALA A 13 -58.61 -15.21 15.08
N LEU A 14 -57.71 -14.22 14.97
CA LEU A 14 -57.07 -13.84 13.72
C LEU A 14 -56.06 -14.93 13.32
N PRO A 15 -55.94 -15.29 12.02
CA PRO A 15 -54.95 -16.28 11.55
C PRO A 15 -53.54 -15.73 11.69
N VAL A 16 -52.67 -16.47 12.38
CA VAL A 16 -51.23 -16.17 12.49
C VAL A 16 -50.63 -16.31 11.11
N ASP A 17 -50.11 -15.21 10.55
CA ASP A 17 -49.44 -15.15 9.27
C ASP A 17 -48.11 -15.95 9.28
N ARG A 18 -48.15 -17.22 8.85
CA ARG A 18 -47.02 -18.14 8.77
C ARG A 18 -45.94 -17.65 7.76
N ARG A 19 -46.22 -16.65 6.92
CA ARG A 19 -45.24 -16.12 5.95
C ARG A 19 -44.17 -15.26 6.62
N LYS A 20 -44.50 -14.49 7.65
CA LYS A 20 -43.55 -13.63 8.37
C LYS A 20 -42.52 -14.42 9.16
N GLY A 21 -42.86 -15.61 9.67
CA GLY A 21 -41.93 -16.50 10.37
C GLY A 21 -40.87 -17.10 9.43
N LYS A 22 -41.24 -17.46 8.18
CA LYS A 22 -40.35 -18.07 7.20
C LYS A 22 -39.31 -17.08 6.67
N VAL A 23 -39.70 -15.82 6.40
CA VAL A 23 -38.81 -14.75 5.93
C VAL A 23 -37.80 -14.37 7.02
N ARG A 24 -38.24 -14.31 8.30
CA ARG A 24 -37.39 -13.99 9.44
C ARG A 24 -36.36 -15.09 9.71
N ASN A 25 -36.71 -16.37 9.56
CA ASN A 25 -35.79 -17.49 9.68
C ASN A 25 -34.73 -17.48 8.55
N MET A 26 -35.13 -17.24 7.29
CA MET A 26 -34.19 -17.16 6.18
C MET A 26 -33.20 -15.98 6.31
N ALA A 27 -33.63 -14.83 6.85
CA ALA A 27 -32.76 -13.69 7.12
C ALA A 27 -31.77 -14.00 8.25
N ASN A 28 -32.22 -14.68 9.30
CA ASN A 28 -31.34 -15.10 10.42
C ASN A 28 -30.35 -16.20 9.98
N GLU A 29 -30.76 -17.14 9.15
CA GLU A 29 -29.84 -18.16 8.58
C GLU A 29 -28.79 -17.56 7.66
N ARG A 30 -29.15 -16.57 6.82
CA ARG A 30 -28.20 -15.83 5.98
C ARG A 30 -27.22 -15.01 6.81
N ALA A 31 -27.71 -14.32 7.85
CA ALA A 31 -26.86 -13.56 8.78
C ALA A 31 -25.92 -14.46 9.59
N ALA A 32 -26.41 -15.62 10.05
CA ALA A 32 -25.60 -16.62 10.76
C ALA A 32 -24.55 -17.27 9.84
N LYS A 33 -24.91 -17.53 8.56
CA LYS A 33 -23.97 -18.08 7.55
C LYS A 33 -22.92 -17.07 7.17
N SER A 34 -23.28 -15.77 7.02
CA SER A 34 -22.34 -14.68 6.77
C SER A 34 -21.37 -14.49 7.97
N ARG A 35 -21.87 -14.48 9.20
CA ARG A 35 -21.03 -14.39 10.41
C ARG A 35 -20.10 -15.61 10.56
N ARG A 36 -20.56 -16.83 10.25
CA ARG A 36 -19.71 -18.04 10.28
C ARG A 36 -18.64 -18.03 9.19
N LEU A 37 -18.93 -17.49 8.00
CA LEU A 37 -17.92 -17.31 6.94
C LEU A 37 -16.90 -16.23 7.31
N GLN A 38 -17.33 -15.11 7.91
CA GLN A 38 -16.44 -14.07 8.40
C GLN A 38 -15.55 -14.55 9.55
N THR A 39 -16.10 -15.28 10.53
CA THR A 39 -15.31 -15.84 11.64
C THR A 39 -14.39 -16.97 11.16
N ALA A 40 -14.81 -17.82 10.25
CA ALA A 40 -13.94 -18.88 9.70
C ALA A 40 -12.80 -18.30 8.86
N GLY A 41 -13.06 -17.25 8.05
CA GLY A 41 -12.04 -16.52 7.32
C GLY A 41 -11.05 -15.81 8.24
N SER A 42 -11.53 -15.16 9.30
CA SER A 42 -10.68 -14.48 10.28
C SER A 42 -9.82 -15.45 11.09
N VAL A 43 -10.37 -16.61 11.50
CA VAL A 43 -9.62 -17.64 12.23
C VAL A 43 -8.58 -18.32 11.32
N LEU A 44 -8.88 -18.54 10.04
CA LEU A 44 -7.93 -19.09 9.08
C LEU A 44 -6.78 -18.10 8.81
N LEU A 45 -7.07 -16.81 8.70
CA LEU A 45 -6.07 -15.74 8.52
C LEU A 45 -5.22 -15.54 9.77
N LEU A 46 -5.78 -15.61 10.98
CA LEU A 46 -5.02 -15.61 12.22
C LEU A 46 -4.15 -16.86 12.37
N ALA A 47 -4.64 -18.03 11.95
CA ALA A 47 -3.85 -19.27 11.96
C ALA A 47 -2.71 -19.24 10.94
N ILE A 48 -2.88 -18.59 9.79
CA ILE A 48 -1.83 -18.33 8.81
C ILE A 48 -0.78 -17.39 9.39
N ALA A 49 -1.19 -16.29 10.04
CA ALA A 49 -0.28 -15.37 10.69
C ALA A 49 0.48 -16.00 11.88
N ALA A 50 -0.20 -16.82 12.70
CA ALA A 50 0.41 -17.51 13.85
C ALA A 50 1.30 -18.71 13.46
N GLY A 51 1.15 -19.26 12.25
CA GLY A 51 1.96 -20.38 11.74
C GLY A 51 3.20 -19.95 10.96
N LEU A 52 3.34 -18.65 10.67
CA LEU A 52 4.53 -18.09 10.05
C LEU A 52 5.52 -17.77 11.18
N ALA A 53 6.43 -18.68 11.48
CA ALA A 53 7.59 -18.35 12.32
C ALA A 53 8.21 -17.06 11.76
N ALA A 54 8.41 -16.08 12.62
CA ALA A 54 9.06 -14.83 12.25
C ALA A 54 10.47 -15.15 11.72
N GLU A 55 10.90 -14.45 10.72
CA GLU A 55 12.15 -14.72 10.04
C GLU A 55 12.78 -13.39 9.60
N GLU A 56 14.00 -13.18 10.00
CA GLU A 56 14.81 -12.08 9.51
C GLU A 56 15.27 -12.36 8.06
N PRO A 57 15.51 -11.31 7.25
CA PRO A 57 16.08 -11.52 5.92
C PRO A 57 17.46 -12.12 6.04
N THR A 58 17.72 -13.21 5.31
CA THR A 58 19.04 -13.83 5.31
C THR A 58 20.11 -12.86 4.78
N PRO A 59 21.37 -12.99 5.19
CA PRO A 59 22.47 -12.21 4.61
C PRO A 59 22.55 -12.34 3.08
N ALA A 60 22.23 -13.53 2.54
CA ALA A 60 22.18 -13.76 1.10
C ALA A 60 21.02 -12.99 0.42
N ALA A 61 19.85 -12.92 1.05
CA ALA A 61 18.73 -12.12 0.56
C ALA A 61 19.06 -10.62 0.55
N LEU A 62 19.67 -10.10 1.62
CA LEU A 62 20.11 -8.72 1.70
C LEU A 62 21.17 -8.38 0.65
N ALA A 63 22.17 -9.25 0.45
CA ALA A 63 23.18 -9.10 -0.59
C ALA A 63 22.57 -9.13 -1.99
N GLY A 64 21.62 -10.04 -2.25
CA GLY A 64 20.89 -10.12 -3.51
C GLY A 64 20.07 -8.85 -3.79
N PHE A 65 19.37 -8.34 -2.79
CA PHE A 65 18.65 -7.07 -2.90
C PHE A 65 19.58 -5.90 -3.21
N GLN A 66 20.70 -5.77 -2.48
CA GLN A 66 21.69 -4.72 -2.72
C GLN A 66 22.28 -4.80 -4.13
N THR A 67 22.56 -6.01 -4.63
CA THR A 67 23.03 -6.22 -6.00
C THR A 67 21.98 -5.76 -7.02
N TYR A 68 20.70 -6.11 -6.80
CA TYR A 68 19.60 -5.69 -7.67
C TYR A 68 19.49 -4.17 -7.71
N VAL A 69 19.44 -3.53 -6.53
CA VAL A 69 19.37 -2.05 -6.41
C VAL A 69 20.56 -1.40 -7.12
N SER A 70 21.76 -1.92 -6.97
CA SER A 70 22.96 -1.39 -7.65
C SER A 70 22.87 -1.46 -9.19
N HIS A 71 22.24 -2.50 -9.73
CA HIS A 71 21.95 -2.60 -11.17
C HIS A 71 20.94 -1.54 -11.61
N VAL A 72 19.89 -1.31 -10.80
CA VAL A 72 18.89 -0.26 -11.07
C VAL A 72 19.53 1.13 -10.96
N ASP A 73 20.35 1.40 -9.92
CA ASP A 73 21.11 2.65 -9.80
C ASP A 73 21.94 2.90 -11.07
N SER A 74 22.66 1.88 -11.56
CA SER A 74 23.47 1.98 -12.77
C SER A 74 22.64 2.23 -14.04
N ARG A 75 21.43 1.67 -14.10
CA ARG A 75 20.50 1.90 -15.22
C ARG A 75 19.96 3.33 -15.19
N ILE A 76 19.50 3.79 -14.03
CA ILE A 76 18.97 5.14 -13.85
C ILE A 76 20.05 6.18 -14.14
N ALA A 77 21.27 6.01 -13.62
CA ALA A 77 22.38 6.91 -13.92
C ALA A 77 22.69 7.05 -15.42
N LYS A 78 22.50 5.96 -16.20
CA LYS A 78 22.63 6.02 -17.67
C LYS A 78 21.44 6.73 -18.33
N GLN A 79 20.23 6.64 -17.76
CA GLN A 79 19.05 7.37 -18.22
C GLN A 79 19.21 8.87 -17.95
N ASP A 80 19.67 9.24 -16.77
CA ASP A 80 19.93 10.62 -16.35
C ASP A 80 20.96 11.34 -17.25
N GLY A 81 21.89 10.60 -17.82
CA GLY A 81 22.85 11.11 -18.80
C GLY A 81 22.31 11.27 -20.23
N SER A 82 21.00 11.07 -20.47
CA SER A 82 20.39 11.11 -21.80
C SER A 82 19.06 11.88 -21.78
N GLU A 83 19.04 13.06 -22.42
CA GLU A 83 17.84 13.91 -22.52
C GLU A 83 16.61 13.15 -23.05
N ASP A 84 16.80 12.29 -24.06
CA ASP A 84 15.71 11.52 -24.71
C ASP A 84 15.22 10.31 -23.90
N ARG A 85 15.90 9.92 -22.82
CA ARG A 85 15.64 8.68 -22.08
C ARG A 85 15.55 8.88 -20.56
N PHE A 86 15.41 10.11 -20.12
CA PHE A 86 15.31 10.42 -18.70
C PHE A 86 14.17 9.65 -18.01
N LEU A 87 13.01 9.58 -18.63
CA LEU A 87 11.96 8.65 -18.24
C LEU A 87 12.05 7.36 -19.08
N ALA A 88 11.78 6.22 -18.47
CA ALA A 88 11.61 4.98 -19.21
C ALA A 88 10.49 5.12 -20.25
N PRO A 89 10.58 4.46 -21.41
CA PRO A 89 9.59 4.57 -22.47
C PRO A 89 8.17 4.29 -21.99
N VAL A 90 7.25 5.20 -22.31
CA VAL A 90 5.83 5.10 -21.96
C VAL A 90 4.98 5.81 -23.00
N ASP A 91 3.75 5.37 -23.20
CA ASP A 91 2.78 6.04 -24.08
C ASP A 91 2.33 7.38 -23.46
N ARG A 92 3.01 8.47 -23.83
CA ARG A 92 2.69 9.83 -23.36
C ARG A 92 1.27 10.27 -23.73
N ALA A 93 0.72 9.78 -24.84
CA ALA A 93 -0.65 10.11 -25.23
C ALA A 93 -1.67 9.52 -24.24
N ARG A 94 -1.44 8.30 -23.74
CA ARG A 94 -2.23 7.73 -22.65
C ARG A 94 -2.15 8.57 -21.38
N LEU A 95 -0.93 8.93 -20.98
CA LEU A 95 -0.70 9.72 -19.77
C LEU A 95 -1.43 11.06 -19.83
N ARG A 96 -1.38 11.76 -20.97
CA ARG A 96 -2.08 13.05 -21.17
C ARG A 96 -3.61 12.91 -21.15
N ARG A 97 -4.17 11.74 -21.43
CA ARG A 97 -5.61 11.46 -21.22
C ARG A 97 -5.98 11.22 -19.75
N GLY A 98 -4.99 11.21 -18.84
CA GLY A 98 -5.18 11.06 -17.40
C GLY A 98 -4.96 9.65 -16.88
N ASP A 99 -4.50 8.72 -17.73
CA ASP A 99 -4.15 7.36 -17.29
C ASP A 99 -2.95 7.40 -16.33
N VAL A 100 -2.94 6.48 -15.38
CA VAL A 100 -1.75 6.03 -14.66
C VAL A 100 -1.34 4.72 -15.31
N VAL A 101 -0.10 4.65 -15.79
CA VAL A 101 0.46 3.44 -16.39
C VAL A 101 1.40 2.80 -15.38
N THR A 102 1.12 1.55 -15.01
CA THR A 102 1.96 0.76 -14.12
C THR A 102 2.49 -0.46 -14.85
N GLU A 103 3.72 -0.83 -14.59
CA GLU A 103 4.37 -2.03 -15.11
C GLU A 103 5.18 -2.73 -14.02
N GLN A 104 5.19 -4.03 -14.05
CA GLN A 104 6.03 -4.87 -13.21
C GLN A 104 7.33 -5.19 -13.94
N LEU A 105 8.46 -4.98 -13.29
CA LEU A 105 9.79 -5.17 -13.87
C LEU A 105 10.43 -6.50 -13.44
N THR A 106 9.89 -7.14 -12.42
CA THR A 106 10.22 -8.51 -12.02
C THR A 106 9.20 -9.52 -12.57
N PRO A 107 9.46 -10.85 -12.53
CA PRO A 107 8.43 -11.85 -12.77
C PRO A 107 7.18 -11.63 -11.90
N THR A 108 6.01 -12.10 -12.35
CA THR A 108 4.70 -11.85 -11.69
C THR A 108 4.72 -12.22 -10.21
N THR A 109 5.38 -13.31 -9.84
CA THR A 109 5.54 -13.76 -8.45
C THR A 109 6.66 -13.04 -7.67
N GLY A 110 7.36 -12.09 -8.30
CA GLY A 110 8.59 -11.49 -7.79
C GLY A 110 9.85 -12.25 -8.23
N LEU A 111 11.02 -11.64 -8.01
CA LEU A 111 12.30 -12.29 -8.22
C LEU A 111 12.71 -13.02 -6.94
N GLU A 112 12.88 -14.33 -7.02
CA GLU A 112 13.19 -15.19 -5.86
C GLU A 112 14.65 -15.01 -5.41
N LEU A 113 14.83 -14.87 -4.11
CA LEU A 113 16.06 -14.95 -3.37
C LEU A 113 15.92 -15.98 -2.25
N PRO A 114 17.00 -16.45 -1.60
CA PRO A 114 16.90 -17.36 -0.48
C PRO A 114 16.05 -16.83 0.68
N GLY A 115 14.82 -17.34 0.82
CA GLY A 115 13.85 -16.92 1.84
C GLY A 115 13.16 -15.58 1.59
N ALA A 116 13.33 -14.97 0.41
CA ALA A 116 12.85 -13.63 0.10
C ALA A 116 12.35 -13.48 -1.34
N LEU A 117 11.60 -12.39 -1.59
CA LEU A 117 11.15 -11.96 -2.90
C LEU A 117 11.49 -10.49 -3.13
N ILE A 118 12.01 -10.17 -4.31
CA ILE A 118 12.12 -8.79 -4.80
C ILE A 118 10.91 -8.49 -5.69
N HIS A 119 10.25 -7.39 -5.41
CA HIS A 119 9.24 -6.79 -6.28
C HIS A 119 9.76 -5.45 -6.78
N ASP A 120 9.73 -5.26 -8.09
CA ASP A 120 10.09 -4.01 -8.74
C ASP A 120 8.96 -3.58 -9.65
N TRP A 121 8.39 -2.42 -9.34
CA TRP A 121 7.27 -1.83 -10.04
C TRP A 121 7.55 -0.40 -10.42
N ARG A 122 7.14 -0.04 -11.63
CA ARG A 122 7.20 1.32 -12.13
C ARG A 122 5.80 1.85 -12.42
N GLY A 123 5.56 3.10 -12.06
CA GLY A 123 4.34 3.82 -12.36
C GLY A 123 4.65 5.17 -13.00
N THR A 124 3.87 5.57 -13.99
CA THR A 124 4.04 6.86 -14.66
C THR A 124 2.69 7.55 -14.80
N ALA A 125 2.67 8.85 -14.56
CA ALA A 125 1.50 9.70 -14.71
C ALA A 125 1.88 11.07 -15.25
N PHE A 126 0.91 11.77 -15.86
CA PHE A 126 1.02 13.15 -16.30
C PHE A 126 0.13 14.06 -15.46
N PHE A 127 0.64 15.24 -15.12
CA PHE A 127 -0.02 16.22 -14.26
C PHE A 127 -0.10 17.56 -15.04
N PRO A 128 -1.23 17.83 -15.72
CA PRO A 128 -1.37 19.02 -16.55
C PRO A 128 -1.28 20.28 -15.69
N GLY A 129 -0.48 21.26 -16.17
CA GLY A 129 -0.27 22.55 -15.50
C GLY A 129 0.63 22.53 -14.27
N ALA A 130 1.07 21.36 -13.80
CA ALA A 130 2.02 21.25 -12.70
C ALA A 130 3.46 21.50 -13.18
N THR A 131 4.29 22.03 -12.27
CA THR A 131 5.74 22.22 -12.49
C THR A 131 6.55 21.26 -11.62
N ALA A 132 7.81 21.08 -11.95
CA ALA A 132 8.74 20.32 -11.12
C ALA A 132 8.91 20.95 -9.73
N ALA A 133 8.86 22.30 -9.65
CA ALA A 133 8.92 23.01 -8.38
C ALA A 133 7.67 22.76 -7.49
N ASP A 134 6.48 22.69 -8.09
CA ASP A 134 5.25 22.35 -7.34
C ASP A 134 5.33 20.93 -6.78
N PHE A 135 5.78 19.99 -7.58
CA PHE A 135 5.92 18.61 -7.14
C PHE A 135 7.01 18.46 -6.07
N GLU A 136 8.15 19.09 -6.26
CA GLU A 136 9.23 19.05 -5.28
C GLU A 136 8.80 19.65 -3.94
N ARG A 137 8.00 20.72 -3.94
CA ARG A 137 7.39 21.28 -2.73
C ARG A 137 6.48 20.24 -2.02
N VAL A 138 5.68 19.48 -2.77
CA VAL A 138 4.85 18.40 -2.20
C VAL A 138 5.71 17.29 -1.62
N LEU A 139 6.79 16.87 -2.33
CA LEU A 139 7.67 15.81 -1.87
C LEU A 139 8.50 16.21 -0.64
N ARG A 140 8.87 17.47 -0.49
CA ARG A 140 9.67 17.97 0.65
C ARG A 140 8.82 18.31 1.88
N ASP A 141 7.51 18.47 1.72
CA ASP A 141 6.58 18.72 2.83
C ASP A 141 6.18 17.40 3.52
N PHE A 142 7.17 16.75 4.14
CA PHE A 142 6.97 15.47 4.82
C PHE A 142 5.91 15.55 5.93
N GLU A 143 5.82 16.68 6.64
CA GLU A 143 4.83 16.89 7.70
C GLU A 143 3.38 16.92 7.16
N ALA A 144 3.21 17.25 5.88
CA ALA A 144 1.92 17.20 5.21
C ALA A 144 1.54 15.80 4.71
N TYR A 145 2.44 14.82 4.71
CA TYR A 145 2.16 13.47 4.20
C TYR A 145 0.93 12.80 4.82
N PRO A 146 0.66 12.91 6.13
CA PRO A 146 -0.58 12.38 6.72
C PRO A 146 -1.87 13.00 6.14
N ARG A 147 -1.79 14.20 5.54
CA ARG A 147 -2.92 14.85 4.85
C ARG A 147 -2.93 14.56 3.35
N SER A 148 -1.74 14.44 2.74
CA SER A 148 -1.58 14.28 1.30
C SER A 148 -1.72 12.83 0.87
N TYR A 149 -1.27 11.90 1.69
CA TYR A 149 -1.25 10.46 1.43
C TYR A 149 -2.12 9.66 2.43
N ALA A 150 -3.17 10.31 2.99
CA ALA A 150 -4.17 9.60 3.77
C ALA A 150 -4.95 8.61 2.88
N PRO A 151 -5.35 7.43 3.41
CA PRO A 151 -5.17 6.95 4.77
C PRO A 151 -3.87 6.16 4.97
N GLU A 152 -3.04 5.97 3.94
CA GLU A 152 -1.87 5.08 4.01
C GLU A 152 -0.74 5.66 4.88
N VAL A 153 -0.49 6.97 4.82
CA VAL A 153 0.49 7.62 5.69
C VAL A 153 -0.23 8.31 6.85
N VAL A 154 0.08 7.89 8.08
CA VAL A 154 -0.57 8.43 9.30
C VAL A 154 0.35 9.30 10.16
N ARG A 155 1.65 9.22 9.93
CA ARG A 155 2.66 10.06 10.58
C ARG A 155 3.89 10.18 9.69
N ALA A 156 4.49 11.36 9.63
CA ALA A 156 5.80 11.55 9.03
C ALA A 156 6.50 12.71 9.75
N ASN A 157 7.81 12.57 9.99
CA ASN A 157 8.62 13.59 10.66
C ASN A 157 10.00 13.64 10.03
N VAL A 158 10.57 14.84 9.96
CA VAL A 158 11.95 15.05 9.57
C VAL A 158 12.84 14.90 10.81
N LEU A 159 13.83 14.02 10.75
CA LEU A 159 14.86 13.84 11.79
C LEU A 159 16.06 14.72 11.51
N LEU A 160 16.47 14.81 10.26
CA LEU A 160 17.62 15.58 9.80
C LEU A 160 17.34 16.19 8.43
N GLN A 161 17.82 17.42 8.24
CA GLN A 161 17.89 18.05 6.92
C GLN A 161 19.26 18.69 6.72
N GLN A 162 19.93 18.32 5.64
CA GLN A 162 21.21 18.91 5.22
C GLN A 162 21.16 19.19 3.72
N GLY A 163 20.83 20.41 3.35
CA GLY A 163 20.60 20.79 1.94
C GLY A 163 19.49 19.97 1.32
N ASP A 164 19.82 19.19 0.29
CA ASP A 164 18.91 18.31 -0.44
C ASP A 164 18.81 16.88 0.13
N HIS A 165 19.47 16.62 1.22
CA HIS A 165 19.45 15.35 1.94
C HIS A 165 18.58 15.46 3.19
N TYR A 166 17.71 14.43 3.39
CA TYR A 166 16.82 14.32 4.56
C TYR A 166 16.92 12.92 5.15
N GLU A 167 16.85 12.85 6.47
CA GLU A 167 16.49 11.65 7.19
C GLU A 167 15.08 11.84 7.76
N ILE A 168 14.16 10.93 7.45
CA ILE A 168 12.76 11.05 7.86
C ILE A 168 12.28 9.75 8.51
N THR A 169 11.29 9.88 9.40
CA THR A 169 10.49 8.73 9.82
C THR A 169 9.09 8.83 9.24
N MET A 170 8.50 7.67 8.92
CA MET A 170 7.16 7.60 8.41
C MET A 170 6.44 6.36 8.95
N ARG A 171 5.20 6.54 9.41
CA ARG A 171 4.30 5.44 9.74
C ARG A 171 3.32 5.22 8.60
N VAL A 172 3.32 4.00 8.09
CA VAL A 172 2.45 3.57 7.01
C VAL A 172 1.47 2.52 7.52
N VAL A 173 0.21 2.64 7.09
CA VAL A 173 -0.84 1.66 7.36
C VAL A 173 -1.29 1.08 6.03
N GLN A 174 -1.21 -0.23 5.90
CA GLN A 174 -1.71 -0.94 4.74
C GLN A 174 -3.00 -1.67 5.10
N HIS A 175 -4.07 -1.37 4.36
CA HIS A 175 -5.39 -1.95 4.54
C HIS A 175 -5.72 -2.85 3.35
N HIS A 176 -5.41 -4.14 3.50
CA HIS A 176 -5.84 -5.16 2.54
C HIS A 176 -6.75 -6.16 3.25
N ILE A 177 -6.46 -7.46 3.16
CA ILE A 177 -7.17 -8.49 3.95
C ILE A 177 -6.79 -8.39 5.43
N LEU A 178 -5.52 -8.09 5.69
CA LEU A 178 -5.01 -7.77 7.03
C LEU A 178 -4.61 -6.28 7.02
N THR A 179 -4.83 -5.64 8.15
CA THR A 179 -4.27 -4.32 8.40
C THR A 179 -2.95 -4.50 9.12
N PHE A 180 -1.88 -3.99 8.57
CA PHE A 180 -0.59 -3.93 9.24
C PHE A 180 -0.03 -2.52 9.22
N VAL A 181 0.70 -2.19 10.28
CA VAL A 181 1.27 -0.88 10.52
C VAL A 181 2.78 -1.04 10.57
N MET A 182 3.50 -0.18 9.87
CA MET A 182 4.96 -0.17 9.83
C MET A 182 5.48 1.23 10.14
N ASP A 183 6.50 1.30 10.95
CA ASP A 183 7.35 2.48 11.11
C ASP A 183 8.61 2.29 10.28
N GLY A 184 8.92 3.27 9.45
CA GLY A 184 10.14 3.28 8.63
C GLY A 184 10.97 4.52 8.86
N THR A 185 12.29 4.36 8.81
CA THR A 185 13.27 5.45 8.68
C THR A 185 13.83 5.42 7.27
N TYR A 186 13.93 6.58 6.66
CA TYR A 186 14.31 6.71 5.25
C TYR A 186 15.37 7.80 5.10
N ASP A 187 16.36 7.48 4.29
CA ASP A 187 17.32 8.40 3.73
C ASP A 187 16.78 8.89 2.39
N VAL A 188 16.61 10.20 2.25
CA VAL A 188 15.98 10.81 1.06
C VAL A 188 16.90 11.88 0.49
N THR A 189 17.23 11.75 -0.79
CA THR A 189 18.07 12.71 -1.50
C THR A 189 17.36 13.25 -2.73
N PHE A 190 17.33 14.57 -2.86
CA PHE A 190 16.85 15.26 -4.04
C PHE A 190 17.99 15.69 -4.93
N GLY A 191 17.76 15.67 -6.23
CA GLY A 191 18.74 16.12 -7.21
C GLY A 191 18.11 16.78 -8.42
N ARG A 192 18.92 17.61 -9.08
CA ARG A 192 18.54 18.32 -10.29
C ARG A 192 19.64 18.13 -11.33
N LEU A 193 19.26 17.64 -12.51
CA LEU A 193 20.20 17.48 -13.63
C LEU A 193 20.27 18.76 -14.46
N ASP A 194 19.10 19.35 -14.76
CA ASP A 194 19.00 20.59 -15.53
C ASP A 194 17.71 21.37 -15.17
N ALA A 195 17.25 22.26 -16.04
CA ALA A 195 16.06 23.07 -15.79
C ALA A 195 14.77 22.24 -15.76
N GLN A 196 14.69 21.15 -16.52
CA GLN A 196 13.49 20.35 -16.75
C GLN A 196 13.52 19.01 -16.02
N HIS A 197 14.70 18.44 -15.76
CA HIS A 197 14.90 17.09 -15.25
C HIS A 197 15.36 17.11 -13.80
N ARG A 198 14.58 16.47 -12.92
CA ARG A 198 14.88 16.35 -11.50
C ARG A 198 14.52 14.97 -11.00
N TYR A 199 15.14 14.59 -9.90
CA TYR A 199 14.90 13.30 -9.27
C TYR A 199 14.85 13.37 -7.74
N CYS A 200 14.30 12.32 -7.15
CA CYS A 200 14.38 12.06 -5.70
C CYS A 200 14.60 10.57 -5.50
N VAL A 201 15.52 10.22 -4.63
CA VAL A 201 15.77 8.82 -4.24
C VAL A 201 15.50 8.69 -2.75
N SER A 202 14.71 7.68 -2.39
CA SER A 202 14.41 7.33 -1.00
C SER A 202 14.82 5.89 -0.73
N ARG A 203 15.63 5.66 0.30
CA ARG A 203 16.06 4.33 0.75
C ARG A 203 15.69 4.15 2.20
N ASN A 204 15.00 3.07 2.52
CA ASN A 204 14.80 2.78 3.94
C ASN A 204 16.12 2.32 4.59
N THR A 205 16.35 2.81 5.79
CA THR A 205 17.46 2.37 6.67
C THR A 205 16.95 1.39 7.72
N LEU A 206 15.70 1.57 8.17
CA LEU A 206 15.02 0.70 9.13
C LEU A 206 13.54 0.61 8.75
N ILE A 207 12.94 -0.58 8.86
CA ILE A 207 11.50 -0.81 8.87
C ILE A 207 11.20 -1.74 10.04
N SER A 208 10.14 -1.44 10.79
CA SER A 208 9.64 -2.28 11.88
C SER A 208 8.12 -2.41 11.80
N GLU A 209 7.62 -3.61 11.95
CA GLU A 209 6.19 -3.87 12.09
C GLU A 209 5.71 -3.46 13.49
N ILE A 210 4.53 -2.84 13.58
CA ILE A 210 3.99 -2.31 14.84
C ILE A 210 2.84 -3.19 15.31
N SER A 211 3.02 -3.78 16.47
CA SER A 211 1.98 -4.52 17.16
C SER A 211 1.06 -3.59 17.93
N GLN A 212 -0.24 -3.94 17.99
CA GLN A 212 -1.27 -3.24 18.76
C GLN A 212 -1.32 -1.73 18.51
N ALA A 213 -1.07 -1.32 17.25
CA ALA A 213 -1.02 0.07 16.85
C ALA A 213 -2.25 0.86 17.32
N GLY A 214 -2.04 2.06 17.87
CA GLY A 214 -3.08 2.94 18.40
C GLY A 214 -3.60 2.56 19.80
N THR A 215 -3.02 1.57 20.45
CA THR A 215 -3.37 1.18 21.83
C THR A 215 -2.27 1.55 22.83
N ALA A 216 -2.55 1.43 24.14
CA ALA A 216 -1.57 1.64 25.19
C ALA A 216 -0.46 0.56 25.20
N GLN A 217 -0.64 -0.55 24.49
CA GLN A 217 0.29 -1.66 24.37
C GLN A 217 1.06 -1.63 23.04
N GLU A 218 0.94 -0.52 22.28
CA GLU A 218 1.67 -0.35 21.01
C GLU A 218 3.18 -0.50 21.23
N HIS A 219 3.80 -1.34 20.41
CA HIS A 219 5.25 -1.54 20.38
C HIS A 219 5.71 -2.02 19.00
N ALA A 220 6.95 -1.73 18.65
CA ALA A 220 7.61 -2.34 17.50
C ALA A 220 7.86 -3.81 17.80
N LEU A 221 7.59 -4.69 16.83
CA LEU A 221 7.96 -6.09 16.91
C LEU A 221 9.49 -6.21 16.89
N SER A 222 10.02 -7.19 17.62
CA SER A 222 11.42 -7.58 17.45
C SER A 222 11.60 -8.25 16.09
N ALA A 223 12.81 -8.25 15.55
CA ALA A 223 13.11 -8.87 14.27
C ALA A 223 12.68 -10.35 14.20
N SER A 224 12.72 -11.05 15.34
CA SER A 224 12.26 -12.44 15.47
C SER A 224 10.73 -12.59 15.59
N GLU A 225 9.96 -11.51 15.63
CA GLU A 225 8.49 -11.51 15.68
C GLU A 225 7.87 -10.92 14.41
N GLU A 226 8.65 -10.25 13.57
CA GLU A 226 8.15 -9.65 12.32
C GLU A 226 7.70 -10.71 11.32
N HIS A 227 6.64 -10.41 10.58
CA HIS A 227 6.08 -11.32 9.58
C HIS A 227 6.81 -11.27 8.24
N GLY A 228 7.65 -10.25 8.03
CA GLY A 228 8.40 -10.06 6.79
C GLY A 228 7.57 -9.48 5.65
N PHE A 229 6.54 -8.68 5.97
CA PHE A 229 5.73 -8.01 4.96
C PHE A 229 6.55 -7.03 4.13
N LEU A 230 7.53 -6.37 4.75
CA LEU A 230 8.47 -5.49 4.07
C LEU A 230 9.75 -5.35 4.90
N TRP A 231 10.87 -5.78 4.33
CA TRP A 231 12.18 -5.65 5.00
C TRP A 231 13.02 -4.51 4.47
N ARG A 232 12.96 -4.28 3.14
CA ARG A 232 13.72 -3.22 2.45
C ARG A 232 12.87 -2.59 1.37
N MET A 233 13.11 -1.30 1.14
CA MET A 233 12.47 -0.55 0.08
C MET A 233 13.41 0.54 -0.44
N THR A 234 13.50 0.67 -1.76
CA THR A 234 14.15 1.79 -2.44
C THR A 234 13.18 2.35 -3.46
N THR A 235 12.99 3.65 -3.47
CA THR A 235 12.09 4.34 -4.39
C THR A 235 12.82 5.43 -5.13
N TYR A 236 12.66 5.46 -6.44
CA TYR A 236 13.19 6.47 -7.34
C TYR A 236 12.02 7.26 -7.90
N TRP A 237 12.14 8.56 -7.87
CA TRP A 237 11.24 9.50 -8.52
C TRP A 237 12.02 10.26 -9.58
N ASN A 238 11.63 10.12 -10.84
CA ASN A 238 12.12 10.92 -11.94
C ASN A 238 10.97 11.77 -12.46
N TYR A 239 11.18 13.06 -12.61
CA TYR A 239 10.14 13.97 -13.06
C TYR A 239 10.68 15.04 -13.99
N GLU A 240 9.93 15.26 -15.10
CA GLU A 240 10.31 16.18 -16.17
C GLU A 240 9.14 17.07 -16.59
N GLU A 241 9.44 18.34 -16.87
CA GLU A 241 8.47 19.27 -17.43
C GLU A 241 8.38 19.12 -18.95
N GLY A 242 7.15 19.05 -19.47
CA GLY A 242 6.89 18.94 -20.90
C GLY A 242 5.39 18.93 -21.19
N ASP A 243 5.03 19.19 -22.44
CA ASP A 243 3.64 19.16 -22.93
C ASP A 243 2.64 19.99 -22.10
N GLY A 244 3.10 21.08 -21.47
CA GLY A 244 2.28 21.95 -20.63
C GLY A 244 1.93 21.37 -19.25
N GLY A 245 2.79 20.52 -18.72
CA GLY A 245 2.64 19.92 -17.39
C GLY A 245 3.89 19.17 -16.97
N LEU A 246 3.71 18.25 -16.04
CA LEU A 246 4.76 17.45 -15.43
C LEU A 246 4.51 15.96 -15.65
N TYR A 247 5.48 15.27 -16.20
CA TYR A 247 5.56 13.81 -16.19
C TYR A 247 6.27 13.35 -14.93
N ILE A 248 5.68 12.42 -14.21
CA ILE A 248 6.28 11.81 -13.02
C ILE A 248 6.34 10.31 -13.23
N GLN A 249 7.53 9.75 -13.05
CA GLN A 249 7.78 8.32 -13.03
C GLN A 249 8.32 7.93 -11.66
N ILE A 250 7.71 6.94 -11.04
CA ILE A 250 8.14 6.35 -9.78
C ILE A 250 8.51 4.89 -10.02
N GLU A 251 9.65 4.46 -9.53
CA GLU A 251 10.05 3.06 -9.50
C GLU A 251 10.30 2.65 -8.05
N SER A 252 9.67 1.57 -7.61
CA SER A 252 9.73 1.10 -6.23
C SER A 252 10.17 -0.34 -6.20
N ILE A 253 11.31 -0.58 -5.53
CA ILE A 253 11.91 -1.89 -5.33
C ILE A 253 11.74 -2.27 -3.87
N SER A 254 11.10 -3.41 -3.60
CA SER A 254 10.88 -3.91 -2.24
C SER A 254 11.42 -5.32 -2.07
N LEU A 255 11.88 -5.62 -0.86
CA LEU A 255 12.26 -6.95 -0.39
C LEU A 255 11.27 -7.40 0.67
N THR A 256 10.60 -8.51 0.41
CA THR A 256 9.64 -9.14 1.30
C THR A 256 10.05 -10.57 1.59
N ARG A 257 9.42 -11.19 2.57
CA ARG A 257 9.54 -12.63 2.80
C ARG A 257 9.00 -13.41 1.61
N SER A 258 9.61 -14.57 1.32
CA SER A 258 9.06 -15.53 0.37
C SER A 258 7.73 -16.11 0.86
N ILE A 259 6.83 -16.43 -0.07
CA ILE A 259 5.55 -17.06 0.26
C ILE A 259 5.83 -18.50 0.72
N PRO A 260 5.38 -18.90 1.93
CA PRO A 260 5.59 -20.26 2.40
C PRO A 260 4.99 -21.30 1.45
N VAL A 261 5.69 -22.44 1.32
CA VAL A 261 5.25 -23.55 0.47
C VAL A 261 3.82 -23.97 0.84
N GLY A 262 2.96 -24.10 -0.17
CA GLY A 262 1.56 -24.48 0.00
C GLY A 262 0.59 -23.35 0.29
N LEU A 263 1.05 -22.10 0.57
CA LEU A 263 0.20 -20.93 0.80
C LEU A 263 0.09 -19.99 -0.40
N GLY A 264 0.80 -20.27 -1.51
CA GLY A 264 0.83 -19.40 -2.70
C GLY A 264 -0.56 -19.09 -3.27
N TRP A 265 -1.48 -20.05 -3.27
CA TRP A 265 -2.85 -19.85 -3.75
C TRP A 265 -3.66 -18.86 -2.90
N ALA A 266 -3.34 -18.74 -1.61
CA ALA A 266 -4.06 -17.86 -0.68
C ALA A 266 -3.39 -16.46 -0.56
N ILE A 267 -2.06 -16.39 -0.60
CA ILE A 267 -1.27 -15.19 -0.33
C ILE A 267 -0.78 -14.55 -1.63
N GLY A 268 -0.48 -15.38 -2.66
CA GLY A 268 0.08 -14.92 -3.93
C GLY A 268 -0.64 -13.72 -4.56
N PRO A 269 -1.97 -13.74 -4.74
CA PRO A 269 -2.70 -12.64 -5.33
C PRO A 269 -2.51 -11.29 -4.60
N PHE A 270 -2.24 -11.33 -3.28
CA PHE A 270 -2.01 -10.11 -2.48
C PHE A 270 -0.58 -9.60 -2.65
N VAL A 271 0.39 -10.50 -2.57
CA VAL A 271 1.80 -10.16 -2.77
C VAL A 271 2.02 -9.54 -4.16
N GLU A 272 1.23 -9.97 -5.15
CA GLU A 272 1.26 -9.43 -6.51
C GLU A 272 0.54 -8.08 -6.64
N SER A 273 -0.59 -7.87 -5.94
CA SER A 273 -1.41 -6.67 -6.12
C SER A 273 -0.97 -5.49 -5.28
N VAL A 274 -0.50 -5.73 -4.05
CA VAL A 274 -0.17 -4.66 -3.07
C VAL A 274 0.84 -3.65 -3.60
N PRO A 275 1.99 -4.02 -4.20
CA PRO A 275 2.95 -3.04 -4.69
C PRO A 275 2.37 -2.16 -5.80
N ARG A 276 1.57 -2.74 -6.71
CA ARG A 276 0.90 -2.01 -7.78
C ARG A 276 -0.13 -1.02 -7.23
N GLU A 277 -1.00 -1.48 -6.33
CA GLU A 277 -2.07 -0.67 -5.76
C GLU A 277 -1.51 0.51 -4.95
N SER A 278 -0.46 0.28 -4.17
CA SER A 278 0.24 1.32 -3.41
C SER A 278 0.87 2.36 -4.34
N LEU A 279 1.47 1.93 -5.45
CA LEU A 279 2.04 2.81 -6.45
C LEU A 279 0.98 3.67 -7.15
N GLU A 280 -0.14 3.06 -7.57
CA GLU A 280 -1.28 3.76 -8.15
C GLU A 280 -1.89 4.76 -7.15
N PHE A 281 -2.05 4.35 -5.90
CA PHE A 281 -2.53 5.22 -4.84
C PHE A 281 -1.61 6.43 -4.67
N THR A 282 -0.30 6.21 -4.58
CA THR A 282 0.70 7.27 -4.41
C THR A 282 0.62 8.31 -5.53
N LEU A 283 0.56 7.87 -6.80
CA LEU A 283 0.44 8.78 -7.94
C LEU A 283 -0.90 9.55 -7.95
N ARG A 284 -2.01 8.91 -7.57
CA ARG A 284 -3.32 9.58 -7.46
C ARG A 284 -3.35 10.57 -6.31
N ALA A 285 -2.78 10.22 -5.15
CA ALA A 285 -2.69 11.10 -3.99
C ALA A 285 -1.83 12.34 -4.30
N THR A 286 -0.69 12.14 -4.98
CA THR A 286 0.17 13.22 -5.49
C THR A 286 -0.61 14.16 -6.41
N ARG A 287 -1.45 13.63 -7.32
CA ARG A 287 -2.32 14.45 -8.19
C ARG A 287 -3.27 15.33 -7.39
N ASN A 288 -3.80 14.84 -6.29
CA ASN A 288 -4.69 15.60 -5.43
C ASN A 288 -3.94 16.66 -4.60
N ALA A 289 -2.72 16.37 -4.18
CA ALA A 289 -1.86 17.31 -3.46
C ALA A 289 -1.42 18.49 -4.34
N LEU A 290 -1.13 18.24 -5.63
CA LEU A 290 -0.74 19.26 -6.61
C LEU A 290 -1.89 20.19 -7.02
N LYS A 291 -3.16 19.84 -6.77
CA LYS A 291 -4.32 20.68 -7.09
C LYS A 291 -4.67 21.68 -5.99
N LYS A 292 -4.04 21.57 -4.82
CA LYS A 292 -4.26 22.45 -3.66
C LYS A 292 -3.26 23.58 -3.63
#